data_a157addc3e5029f9efdd535623ddfb7b
#
_entry.id   a157addc3e5029f9efdd535623ddfb7b
#
_cell.length_a   1.000
_cell.length_b   1.000
_cell.length_c   1.000
_cell.angle_alpha   90.00
_cell.angle_beta   90.00
_cell.angle_gamma   90.00
#
_symmetry.space_group_name_H-M   'P 1'
#
loop_
_entity.id
_entity.type
_entity.pdbx_description
1 polymer ?
#
loop_
_entity_poly.entity_id
_entity_poly.type
_entity_poly.pdbx_seq_one_letter_code
_entity_poly.pdbx_strand_id
1 'polypeptide(L)'
;KHTKKFTGIQICNYFNISLATLNRKILECNSLLKEFDISIKNYELTGSQLQISYFYYLLFWNNRIDISSVVSANHNITEVIEKTFNITLKISEKYPLYTWLKILMIRKKFFVEDFFKDEFTKKNLSILENTEIFIELKNFFEKDSLSKSSSTYLAYSTLCFILSFNIIPYEVIKEFSTVNESTPFKIFSLMTEEMSNLYTTHPNNFNNEVKLHLLSLCFKSYFFKGIFYSNNKIVTNYYLNEFTSDSREKLILYIK
;
A
#
# COMPACT_ATOMS: atom_id res chain seq x y z
N LYS A 1 -28.19 -2.33 -3.87
CA LYS A 1 -28.38 -1.08 -4.63
C LYS A 1 -27.25 -1.00 -5.64
N HIS A 2 -27.56 -1.13 -6.95
CA HIS A 2 -26.57 -0.98 -8.01
C HIS A 2 -25.97 0.43 -7.92
N THR A 3 -24.65 0.50 -7.84
CA THR A 3 -23.95 1.78 -8.00
C THR A 3 -24.24 2.28 -9.40
N LYS A 4 -24.88 3.43 -9.50
CA LYS A 4 -25.30 4.02 -10.77
C LYS A 4 -24.04 4.33 -11.58
N LYS A 5 -23.77 3.56 -12.64
CA LYS A 5 -22.66 3.84 -13.55
C LYS A 5 -22.91 5.17 -14.23
N PHE A 6 -21.96 6.06 -14.18
CA PHE A 6 -22.03 7.31 -14.91
C PHE A 6 -21.81 7.07 -16.40
N THR A 7 -22.69 7.61 -17.23
CA THR A 7 -22.47 7.62 -18.69
C THR A 7 -21.57 8.81 -19.06
N GLY A 8 -20.89 8.73 -20.21
CA GLY A 8 -20.09 9.85 -20.70
C GLY A 8 -20.86 11.16 -20.79
N ILE A 9 -22.15 11.10 -21.18
CA ILE A 9 -23.04 12.29 -21.24
C ILE A 9 -23.24 12.89 -19.83
N GLN A 10 -23.48 12.06 -18.83
CA GLN A 10 -23.65 12.55 -17.44
C GLN A 10 -22.38 13.20 -16.92
N ILE A 11 -21.20 12.64 -17.23
CA ILE A 11 -19.91 13.20 -16.86
C ILE A 11 -19.68 14.54 -17.59
N CYS A 12 -19.96 14.58 -18.90
CA CYS A 12 -19.86 15.81 -19.70
C CYS A 12 -20.73 16.93 -19.13
N ASN A 13 -21.98 16.61 -18.78
CA ASN A 13 -22.92 17.58 -18.19
C ASN A 13 -22.44 18.05 -16.79
N TYR A 14 -21.93 17.14 -15.96
CA TYR A 14 -21.45 17.48 -14.62
C TYR A 14 -20.25 18.44 -14.65
N PHE A 15 -19.30 18.20 -15.57
CA PHE A 15 -18.11 19.03 -15.71
C PHE A 15 -18.25 20.16 -16.73
N ASN A 16 -19.39 20.28 -17.39
CA ASN A 16 -19.65 21.25 -18.46
C ASN A 16 -18.60 21.21 -19.57
N ILE A 17 -18.28 20.01 -20.08
CA ILE A 17 -17.29 19.77 -21.13
C ILE A 17 -17.88 18.95 -22.29
N SER A 18 -17.27 19.04 -23.46
CA SER A 18 -17.64 18.20 -24.60
C SER A 18 -17.13 16.74 -24.43
N LEU A 19 -17.78 15.80 -25.13
CA LEU A 19 -17.35 14.40 -25.15
C LEU A 19 -15.89 14.25 -25.70
N ALA A 20 -15.54 15.06 -26.69
CA ALA A 20 -14.16 15.09 -27.22
C ALA A 20 -13.16 15.51 -26.13
N THR A 21 -13.50 16.55 -25.36
CA THR A 21 -12.68 17.00 -24.22
C THR A 21 -12.58 15.91 -23.15
N LEU A 22 -13.71 15.25 -22.82
CA LEU A 22 -13.71 14.14 -21.85
C LEU A 22 -12.78 13.02 -22.29
N ASN A 23 -12.89 12.57 -23.55
CA ASN A 23 -12.04 11.49 -24.07
C ASN A 23 -10.56 11.85 -24.04
N ARG A 24 -10.20 13.08 -24.40
CA ARG A 24 -8.81 13.57 -24.28
C ARG A 24 -8.33 13.54 -22.84
N LYS A 25 -9.15 14.00 -21.89
CA LYS A 25 -8.81 13.97 -20.46
C LYS A 25 -8.66 12.55 -19.92
N ILE A 26 -9.48 11.60 -20.37
CA ILE A 26 -9.33 10.19 -20.00
C ILE A 26 -8.01 9.62 -20.53
N LEU A 27 -7.58 9.97 -21.74
CA LEU A 27 -6.27 9.56 -22.29
C LEU A 27 -5.11 10.14 -21.46
N GLU A 28 -5.18 11.43 -21.13
CA GLU A 28 -4.20 12.08 -20.25
C GLU A 28 -4.15 11.40 -18.87
N CYS A 29 -5.30 11.13 -18.25
CA CYS A 29 -5.37 10.41 -16.98
C CYS A 29 -4.77 8.99 -17.12
N ASN A 30 -5.10 8.26 -18.17
CA ASN A 30 -4.61 6.90 -18.36
C ASN A 30 -3.09 6.85 -18.55
N SER A 31 -2.46 7.89 -19.13
CA SER A 31 -1.00 7.97 -19.21
C SER A 31 -0.35 8.04 -17.83
N LEU A 32 -0.97 8.74 -16.87
CA LEU A 32 -0.52 8.82 -15.47
C LEU A 32 -0.85 7.55 -14.67
N LEU A 33 -2.05 6.99 -14.89
CA LEU A 33 -2.53 5.81 -14.19
C LEU A 33 -1.79 4.53 -14.59
N LYS A 34 -1.12 4.53 -15.75
CA LYS A 34 -0.31 3.40 -16.23
C LYS A 34 0.79 3.03 -15.22
N GLU A 35 1.37 4.00 -14.54
CA GLU A 35 2.38 3.78 -13.51
C GLU A 35 1.84 2.90 -12.35
N PHE A 36 0.56 3.03 -12.05
CA PHE A 36 -0.14 2.26 -11.02
C PHE A 36 -0.72 0.95 -11.53
N ASP A 37 -0.52 0.59 -12.80
CA ASP A 37 -1.14 -0.57 -13.44
C ASP A 37 -2.68 -0.55 -13.34
N ILE A 38 -3.26 0.64 -13.42
CA ILE A 38 -4.71 0.89 -13.46
C ILE A 38 -5.05 1.78 -14.64
N SER A 39 -6.29 1.75 -15.06
CA SER A 39 -6.78 2.56 -16.18
C SER A 39 -8.25 2.91 -16.03
N ILE A 40 -8.71 3.95 -16.74
CA ILE A 40 -10.11 4.28 -16.89
C ILE A 40 -10.61 3.62 -18.17
N LYS A 41 -11.56 2.68 -18.03
CA LYS A 41 -12.28 2.04 -19.15
C LYS A 41 -13.77 2.18 -18.90
N ASN A 42 -14.54 2.56 -19.91
CA ASN A 42 -15.98 2.77 -19.79
C ASN A 42 -16.36 3.68 -18.60
N TYR A 43 -15.56 4.72 -18.36
CA TYR A 43 -15.70 5.70 -17.27
C TYR A 43 -15.56 5.13 -15.85
N GLU A 44 -14.97 3.94 -15.71
CA GLU A 44 -14.67 3.29 -14.42
C GLU A 44 -13.17 2.99 -14.30
N LEU A 45 -12.63 3.05 -13.08
CA LEU A 45 -11.28 2.59 -12.80
C LEU A 45 -11.23 1.07 -12.87
N THR A 46 -10.30 0.55 -13.65
CA THR A 46 -10.06 -0.88 -13.86
C THR A 46 -8.64 -1.24 -13.47
N GLY A 47 -8.45 -2.43 -12.92
CA GLY A 47 -7.16 -2.94 -12.42
C GLY A 47 -7.36 -3.71 -11.12
N SER A 48 -6.26 -4.11 -10.49
CA SER A 48 -6.31 -4.76 -9.18
C SER A 48 -6.95 -3.85 -8.13
N GLN A 49 -7.85 -4.38 -7.33
CA GLN A 49 -8.55 -3.60 -6.29
C GLN A 49 -7.59 -3.07 -5.22
N LEU A 50 -6.54 -3.82 -4.92
CA LEU A 50 -5.47 -3.39 -4.03
C LEU A 50 -4.76 -2.14 -4.59
N GLN A 51 -4.42 -2.15 -5.89
CA GLN A 51 -3.79 -1.03 -6.59
C GLN A 51 -4.69 0.20 -6.68
N ILE A 52 -5.98 0.02 -6.98
CA ILE A 52 -6.94 1.12 -7.02
C ILE A 52 -7.07 1.74 -5.61
N SER A 53 -7.11 0.93 -4.55
CA SER A 53 -7.16 1.43 -3.17
C SER A 53 -5.88 2.18 -2.79
N TYR A 54 -4.72 1.69 -3.24
CA TYR A 54 -3.44 2.34 -3.04
C TYR A 54 -3.36 3.70 -3.78
N PHE A 55 -3.82 3.76 -5.02
CA PHE A 55 -3.93 5.02 -5.75
C PHE A 55 -4.78 6.05 -5.01
N TYR A 56 -5.94 5.65 -4.50
CA TYR A 56 -6.78 6.54 -3.68
C TYR A 56 -6.08 6.96 -2.38
N TYR A 57 -5.37 6.02 -1.73
CA TYR A 57 -4.60 6.36 -0.53
C TYR A 57 -3.58 7.47 -0.83
N LEU A 58 -2.78 7.33 -1.87
CA LEU A 58 -1.80 8.35 -2.25
C LEU A 58 -2.47 9.68 -2.66
N LEU A 59 -3.58 9.62 -3.39
CA LEU A 59 -4.33 10.80 -3.80
C LEU A 59 -4.85 11.59 -2.58
N PHE A 60 -5.44 10.92 -1.61
CA PHE A 60 -5.97 11.57 -0.42
C PHE A 60 -4.85 12.03 0.51
N TRP A 61 -3.83 11.21 0.69
CA TRP A 61 -2.68 11.52 1.53
C TRP A 61 -1.92 12.77 1.05
N ASN A 62 -1.56 12.81 -0.22
CA ASN A 62 -0.77 13.90 -0.79
C ASN A 62 -1.56 15.21 -0.91
N ASN A 63 -2.86 15.13 -1.13
CA ASN A 63 -3.71 16.33 -1.21
C ASN A 63 -4.31 16.73 0.14
N ARG A 64 -3.95 16.04 1.24
CA ARG A 64 -4.49 16.29 2.59
C ARG A 64 -6.02 16.34 2.63
N ILE A 65 -6.66 15.51 1.79
CA ILE A 65 -8.12 15.45 1.73
C ILE A 65 -8.62 14.76 3.00
N ASP A 66 -9.36 15.50 3.81
CA ASP A 66 -10.00 14.93 4.99
C ASP A 66 -11.19 14.07 4.61
N ILE A 67 -11.04 12.76 4.81
CA ILE A 67 -12.13 11.77 4.62
C ILE A 67 -12.81 11.40 5.94
N SER A 68 -12.53 12.12 7.03
CA SER A 68 -13.07 11.83 8.37
C SER A 68 -14.60 11.90 8.43
N SER A 69 -15.21 12.79 7.65
CA SER A 69 -16.66 12.97 7.58
C SER A 69 -17.40 11.86 6.81
N VAL A 70 -16.68 11.05 6.02
CA VAL A 70 -17.31 10.07 5.11
C VAL A 70 -17.59 8.74 5.81
N VAL A 71 -16.74 8.34 6.73
CA VAL A 71 -16.87 7.07 7.49
C VAL A 71 -16.32 7.27 8.90
N SER A 72 -17.11 6.89 9.92
CA SER A 72 -16.58 6.72 11.27
C SER A 72 -15.48 5.66 11.22
N ALA A 73 -14.25 6.03 11.52
CA ALA A 73 -13.16 5.07 11.57
C ALA A 73 -13.44 4.08 12.71
N ASN A 74 -13.36 2.81 12.39
CA ASN A 74 -13.39 1.78 13.42
C ASN A 74 -12.05 1.85 14.16
N HIS A 75 -12.01 2.62 15.27
CA HIS A 75 -10.78 2.82 16.07
C HIS A 75 -10.25 1.52 16.66
N ASN A 76 -11.09 0.50 16.76
CA ASN A 76 -10.77 -0.76 17.41
C ASN A 76 -9.75 -1.62 16.64
N ILE A 77 -9.45 -1.34 15.36
CA ILE A 77 -8.47 -2.14 14.62
C ILE A 77 -7.04 -1.91 15.11
N THR A 78 -6.72 -0.69 15.56
CA THR A 78 -5.41 -0.41 16.17
C THR A 78 -5.26 -1.17 17.49
N GLU A 79 -6.32 -1.31 18.26
CA GLU A 79 -6.34 -2.12 19.46
C GLU A 79 -6.09 -3.61 19.16
N VAL A 80 -6.64 -4.13 18.06
CA VAL A 80 -6.36 -5.50 17.61
C VAL A 80 -4.87 -5.66 17.34
N ILE A 81 -4.27 -4.75 16.57
CA ILE A 81 -2.84 -4.79 16.23
C ILE A 81 -1.97 -4.64 17.49
N GLU A 82 -2.28 -3.64 18.32
CA GLU A 82 -1.54 -3.36 19.57
C GLU A 82 -1.59 -4.58 20.52
N LYS A 83 -2.75 -5.25 20.58
CA LYS A 83 -2.96 -6.40 21.44
C LYS A 83 -2.27 -7.66 20.91
N THR A 84 -2.40 -7.94 19.61
CA THR A 84 -1.79 -9.11 18.97
C THR A 84 -0.28 -9.10 19.12
N PHE A 85 0.35 -7.93 18.99
CA PHE A 85 1.81 -7.81 19.03
C PHE A 85 2.38 -7.27 20.34
N ASN A 86 1.53 -6.99 21.32
CA ASN A 86 1.93 -6.36 22.56
C ASN A 86 2.78 -5.09 22.35
N ILE A 87 2.32 -4.22 21.46
CA ILE A 87 2.97 -2.95 21.10
C ILE A 87 2.02 -1.78 21.32
N THR A 88 2.56 -0.57 21.32
CA THR A 88 1.76 0.67 21.29
C THR A 88 2.10 1.43 20.02
N LEU A 89 1.11 1.64 19.15
CA LEU A 89 1.25 2.38 17.92
C LEU A 89 1.30 3.90 18.20
N LYS A 90 2.24 4.57 17.56
CA LYS A 90 2.33 6.04 17.57
C LYS A 90 1.24 6.67 16.70
N ILE A 91 0.95 7.93 16.90
CA ILE A 91 -0.01 8.69 16.07
C ILE A 91 0.41 8.67 14.60
N SER A 92 1.72 8.74 14.32
CA SER A 92 2.30 8.66 12.97
C SER A 92 2.05 7.32 12.28
N GLU A 93 1.81 6.25 13.02
CA GLU A 93 1.50 4.90 12.52
C GLU A 93 -0.03 4.70 12.41
N LYS A 94 -0.78 5.22 13.38
CA LYS A 94 -2.25 5.12 13.40
C LYS A 94 -2.91 5.91 12.27
N TYR A 95 -2.44 7.12 11.98
CA TYR A 95 -3.10 8.00 11.00
C TYR A 95 -3.06 7.46 9.55
N PRO A 96 -1.92 6.96 9.01
CA PRO A 96 -1.86 6.27 7.72
C PRO A 96 -2.80 5.06 7.67
N LEU A 97 -2.80 4.25 8.73
CA LEU A 97 -3.64 3.06 8.83
C LEU A 97 -5.14 3.41 8.81
N TYR A 98 -5.56 4.44 9.55
CA TYR A 98 -6.96 4.89 9.52
C TYR A 98 -7.37 5.42 8.14
N THR A 99 -6.50 6.16 7.46
CA THR A 99 -6.76 6.64 6.11
C THR A 99 -6.94 5.45 5.15
N TRP A 100 -6.07 4.45 5.23
CA TRP A 100 -6.16 3.22 4.44
C TRP A 100 -7.47 2.49 4.68
N LEU A 101 -7.82 2.25 5.94
CA LEU A 101 -9.05 1.55 6.32
C LEU A 101 -10.31 2.26 5.85
N LYS A 102 -10.37 3.59 5.96
CA LYS A 102 -11.50 4.37 5.44
C LYS A 102 -11.68 4.15 3.94
N ILE A 103 -10.59 4.15 3.17
CA ILE A 103 -10.64 3.89 1.73
C ILE A 103 -11.16 2.48 1.48
N LEU A 104 -10.65 1.48 2.18
CA LEU A 104 -11.13 0.11 2.04
C LEU A 104 -12.62 -0.01 2.37
N MET A 105 -13.08 0.60 3.45
CA MET A 105 -14.50 0.56 3.85
C MET A 105 -15.44 1.27 2.86
N ILE A 106 -15.02 2.39 2.29
CA ILE A 106 -15.79 3.06 1.21
C ILE A 106 -15.88 2.14 -0.01
N ARG A 107 -14.78 1.45 -0.34
CA ARG A 107 -14.67 0.63 -1.54
C ARG A 107 -15.15 -0.81 -1.39
N LYS A 108 -15.46 -1.27 -0.17
CA LYS A 108 -15.85 -2.67 0.09
C LYS A 108 -16.95 -3.23 -0.82
N LYS A 109 -17.79 -2.37 -1.38
CA LYS A 109 -18.88 -2.75 -2.29
C LYS A 109 -18.41 -3.24 -3.66
N PHE A 110 -17.14 -2.95 -4.02
CA PHE A 110 -16.57 -3.24 -5.33
C PHE A 110 -15.68 -4.49 -5.34
N PHE A 111 -15.46 -5.15 -4.20
CA PHE A 111 -14.32 -6.05 -4.02
C PHE A 111 -14.57 -7.53 -4.21
N VAL A 112 -15.82 -8.01 -4.23
CA VAL A 112 -16.07 -9.39 -3.81
C VAL A 112 -15.77 -10.45 -4.89
N GLU A 113 -15.89 -10.13 -6.18
CA GLU A 113 -15.85 -11.18 -7.20
C GLU A 113 -14.49 -11.31 -7.91
N ASP A 114 -13.77 -10.22 -8.14
CA ASP A 114 -12.55 -10.22 -8.93
C ASP A 114 -11.27 -10.46 -8.13
N PHE A 115 -11.32 -10.25 -6.82
CA PHE A 115 -10.16 -10.40 -5.93
C PHE A 115 -9.56 -11.80 -5.95
N PHE A 116 -10.41 -12.82 -5.90
CA PHE A 116 -9.96 -14.21 -5.86
C PHE A 116 -9.59 -14.80 -7.23
N LYS A 117 -9.72 -14.02 -8.31
CA LYS A 117 -9.32 -14.45 -9.65
C LYS A 117 -7.86 -14.17 -9.95
N ASP A 118 -7.27 -13.16 -9.29
CA ASP A 118 -5.88 -12.75 -9.49
C ASP A 118 -4.90 -13.75 -8.87
N GLU A 119 -4.03 -14.33 -9.68
CA GLU A 119 -3.06 -15.34 -9.28
C GLU A 119 -2.01 -14.80 -8.31
N PHE A 120 -1.59 -13.55 -8.49
CA PHE A 120 -0.66 -12.89 -7.58
C PHE A 120 -1.26 -12.78 -6.18
N THR A 121 -2.52 -12.36 -6.10
CA THR A 121 -3.26 -12.28 -4.85
C THR A 121 -3.43 -13.64 -4.18
N LYS A 122 -3.80 -14.68 -4.93
CA LYS A 122 -3.94 -16.05 -4.40
C LYS A 122 -2.65 -16.57 -3.79
N LYS A 123 -1.54 -16.42 -4.51
CA LYS A 123 -0.22 -16.84 -4.06
C LYS A 123 0.18 -16.13 -2.75
N ASN A 124 -0.01 -14.83 -2.68
CA ASN A 124 0.35 -14.07 -1.48
C ASN A 124 -0.61 -14.34 -0.32
N LEU A 125 -1.89 -14.51 -0.61
CA LEU A 125 -2.88 -14.87 0.40
C LEU A 125 -2.52 -16.20 1.08
N SER A 126 -2.13 -17.24 0.31
CA SER A 126 -1.76 -18.54 0.89
C SER A 126 -0.53 -18.46 1.84
N ILE A 127 0.34 -17.47 1.65
CA ILE A 127 1.48 -17.22 2.55
C ILE A 127 1.02 -16.47 3.81
N LEU A 128 0.15 -15.48 3.66
CA LEU A 128 -0.22 -14.57 4.73
C LEU A 128 -1.38 -15.07 5.59
N GLU A 129 -2.29 -15.89 5.06
CA GLU A 129 -3.54 -16.31 5.71
C GLU A 129 -3.32 -17.13 7.00
N ASN A 130 -2.15 -17.75 7.15
CA ASN A 130 -1.78 -18.54 8.32
C ASN A 130 -1.08 -17.70 9.41
N THR A 131 -0.86 -16.41 9.19
CA THR A 131 -0.28 -15.54 10.21
C THR A 131 -1.33 -15.19 11.27
N GLU A 132 -0.91 -15.12 12.54
CA GLU A 132 -1.79 -14.77 13.66
C GLU A 132 -2.52 -13.44 13.41
N ILE A 133 -1.78 -12.43 12.95
CA ILE A 133 -2.36 -11.12 12.66
C ILE A 133 -3.42 -11.17 11.55
N PHE A 134 -3.20 -11.98 10.51
CA PHE A 134 -4.21 -12.13 9.46
C PHE A 134 -5.51 -12.71 10.03
N ILE A 135 -5.40 -13.73 10.86
CA ILE A 135 -6.55 -14.39 11.51
C ILE A 135 -7.29 -13.37 12.38
N GLU A 136 -6.58 -12.60 13.21
CA GLU A 136 -7.18 -11.58 14.06
C GLU A 136 -7.83 -10.44 13.27
N LEU A 137 -7.18 -9.95 12.21
CA LEU A 137 -7.78 -8.95 11.31
C LEU A 137 -9.04 -9.48 10.64
N LYS A 138 -9.01 -10.72 10.17
CA LYS A 138 -10.16 -11.35 9.53
C LYS A 138 -11.32 -11.51 10.50
N ASN A 139 -11.06 -12.02 11.73
CA ASN A 139 -12.05 -12.15 12.79
C ASN A 139 -12.65 -10.77 13.15
N PHE A 140 -11.81 -9.73 13.21
CA PHE A 140 -12.27 -8.37 13.45
C PHE A 140 -13.26 -7.89 12.37
N PHE A 141 -12.94 -8.08 11.09
CA PHE A 141 -13.84 -7.69 10.01
C PHE A 141 -15.09 -8.56 9.90
N GLU A 142 -15.05 -9.82 10.33
CA GLU A 142 -16.22 -10.70 10.36
C GLU A 142 -17.26 -10.26 11.40
N LYS A 143 -16.83 -9.68 12.53
CA LYS A 143 -17.74 -9.13 13.55
C LYS A 143 -18.63 -8.00 13.04
N ASP A 144 -18.17 -7.25 12.02
CA ASP A 144 -18.93 -6.18 11.37
C ASP A 144 -20.00 -6.70 10.39
N SER A 145 -20.42 -7.97 10.48
CA SER A 145 -21.43 -8.61 9.61
C SER A 145 -21.06 -8.59 8.12
N LEU A 146 -19.76 -8.61 7.82
CA LEU A 146 -19.28 -8.71 6.46
C LEU A 146 -19.29 -10.16 5.97
N SER A 147 -19.41 -10.35 4.66
CA SER A 147 -19.25 -11.68 4.08
C SER A 147 -17.81 -12.18 4.30
N LYS A 148 -17.65 -13.50 4.43
CA LYS A 148 -16.32 -14.13 4.60
C LYS A 148 -15.30 -13.70 3.54
N SER A 149 -15.75 -13.56 2.29
CA SER A 149 -14.89 -13.08 1.20
C SER A 149 -14.45 -11.63 1.40
N SER A 150 -15.35 -10.75 1.84
CA SER A 150 -15.04 -9.35 2.13
C SER A 150 -14.08 -9.21 3.28
N SER A 151 -14.27 -9.97 4.36
CA SER A 151 -13.39 -9.97 5.53
C SER A 151 -11.99 -10.47 5.18
N THR A 152 -11.88 -11.52 4.38
CA THR A 152 -10.60 -12.03 3.88
C THR A 152 -9.87 -10.97 3.04
N TYR A 153 -10.59 -10.28 2.14
CA TYR A 153 -10.00 -9.20 1.34
C TYR A 153 -9.51 -8.04 2.20
N LEU A 154 -10.34 -7.59 3.15
CA LEU A 154 -9.97 -6.47 4.04
C LEU A 154 -8.77 -6.82 4.91
N ALA A 155 -8.72 -8.03 5.46
CA ALA A 155 -7.59 -8.51 6.24
C ALA A 155 -6.31 -8.55 5.40
N TYR A 156 -6.37 -9.14 4.20
CA TYR A 156 -5.25 -9.19 3.25
C TYR A 156 -4.73 -7.79 2.90
N SER A 157 -5.63 -6.91 2.47
CA SER A 157 -5.26 -5.56 2.05
C SER A 157 -4.68 -4.72 3.20
N THR A 158 -5.20 -4.93 4.42
CA THR A 158 -4.70 -4.27 5.62
C THR A 158 -3.32 -4.80 6.00
N LEU A 159 -3.09 -6.11 5.92
CA LEU A 159 -1.79 -6.70 6.22
C LEU A 159 -0.72 -6.28 5.19
N CYS A 160 -1.05 -6.28 3.88
CA CYS A 160 -0.15 -5.74 2.85
C CYS A 160 0.26 -4.28 3.16
N PHE A 161 -0.68 -3.47 3.63
CA PHE A 161 -0.40 -2.09 4.02
C PHE A 161 0.50 -2.01 5.26
N ILE A 162 0.20 -2.77 6.31
CA ILE A 162 0.97 -2.81 7.56
C ILE A 162 2.44 -3.14 7.27
N LEU A 163 2.70 -4.17 6.45
CA LEU A 163 4.05 -4.59 6.08
C LEU A 163 4.79 -3.56 5.20
N SER A 164 4.06 -2.75 4.44
CA SER A 164 4.63 -1.81 3.46
C SER A 164 4.83 -0.38 3.98
N PHE A 165 4.29 -0.03 5.16
CA PHE A 165 4.25 1.37 5.63
C PHE A 165 4.79 1.57 7.06
N ASN A 166 5.70 0.73 7.51
CA ASN A 166 6.37 0.85 8.82
C ASN A 166 5.39 0.95 10.00
N ILE A 167 4.26 0.21 9.93
CA ILE A 167 3.23 0.28 10.99
C ILE A 167 3.64 -0.52 12.21
N ILE A 168 4.35 -1.63 12.03
CA ILE A 168 4.80 -2.50 13.12
C ILE A 168 6.33 -2.62 13.14
N PRO A 169 6.96 -2.83 14.30
CA PRO A 169 8.42 -2.93 14.42
C PRO A 169 9.02 -4.09 13.63
N TYR A 170 10.29 -3.94 13.25
CA TYR A 170 11.04 -4.97 12.54
C TYR A 170 11.11 -6.28 13.34
N GLU A 171 11.28 -6.20 14.65
CA GLU A 171 11.37 -7.35 15.56
C GLU A 171 10.11 -8.23 15.48
N VAL A 172 8.96 -7.60 15.34
CA VAL A 172 7.67 -8.28 15.19
C VAL A 172 7.57 -8.97 13.82
N ILE A 173 7.92 -8.26 12.74
CA ILE A 173 7.82 -8.82 11.38
C ILE A 173 8.71 -10.05 11.22
N LYS A 174 9.92 -10.01 11.77
CA LYS A 174 10.89 -11.09 11.64
C LYS A 174 10.44 -12.39 12.33
N GLU A 175 9.53 -12.31 13.31
CA GLU A 175 8.98 -13.48 13.99
C GLU A 175 7.92 -14.23 13.15
N PHE A 176 7.43 -13.63 12.07
CA PHE A 176 6.50 -14.29 11.17
C PHE A 176 7.21 -15.27 10.26
N SER A 177 7.31 -16.52 10.65
CA SER A 177 7.99 -17.58 9.88
C SER A 177 7.49 -17.66 8.43
N THR A 178 6.20 -17.56 8.20
CA THR A 178 5.59 -17.59 6.86
C THR A 178 5.93 -16.36 6.02
N VAL A 179 6.02 -15.19 6.64
CA VAL A 179 6.43 -13.94 5.96
C VAL A 179 7.90 -14.01 5.55
N ASN A 180 8.74 -14.67 6.33
CA ASN A 180 10.17 -14.86 6.03
C ASN A 180 10.40 -15.69 4.75
N GLU A 181 9.42 -16.51 4.36
CA GLU A 181 9.46 -17.27 3.11
C GLU A 181 9.00 -16.44 1.89
N SER A 182 8.43 -15.28 2.13
CA SER A 182 7.93 -14.40 1.06
C SER A 182 9.05 -13.82 0.19
N THR A 183 8.73 -13.56 -1.07
CA THR A 183 9.68 -12.95 -2.02
C THR A 183 10.27 -11.63 -1.51
N PRO A 184 9.48 -10.66 -0.98
CA PRO A 184 10.05 -9.41 -0.49
C PRO A 184 11.00 -9.60 0.69
N PHE A 185 10.74 -10.57 1.59
CA PHE A 185 11.65 -10.84 2.70
C PHE A 185 12.97 -11.47 2.22
N LYS A 186 12.93 -12.36 1.25
CA LYS A 186 14.14 -12.93 0.63
C LYS A 186 14.99 -11.85 -0.04
N ILE A 187 14.36 -10.92 -0.77
CA ILE A 187 15.07 -9.78 -1.36
C ILE A 187 15.71 -8.91 -0.27
N PHE A 188 14.94 -8.59 0.78
CA PHE A 188 15.46 -7.85 1.93
C PHE A 188 16.69 -8.55 2.56
N SER A 189 16.64 -9.87 2.76
CA SER A 189 17.74 -10.63 3.36
C SER A 189 19.01 -10.54 2.50
N LEU A 190 18.88 -10.72 1.18
CA LEU A 190 20.01 -10.56 0.25
C LEU A 190 20.58 -9.13 0.28
N MET A 191 19.72 -8.11 0.27
CA MET A 191 20.16 -6.72 0.33
C MET A 191 20.89 -6.41 1.64
N THR A 192 20.40 -6.93 2.78
CA THR A 192 21.03 -6.71 4.08
C THR A 192 22.37 -7.43 4.19
N GLU A 193 22.51 -8.62 3.61
CA GLU A 193 23.77 -9.35 3.53
C GLU A 193 24.80 -8.57 2.71
N GLU A 194 24.46 -8.14 1.50
CA GLU A 194 25.34 -7.34 0.65
C GLU A 194 25.74 -6.01 1.31
N MET A 195 24.78 -5.31 1.92
CA MET A 195 25.09 -4.06 2.65
C MET A 195 26.01 -4.32 3.83
N SER A 196 25.84 -5.41 4.57
CA SER A 196 26.72 -5.77 5.70
C SER A 196 28.15 -6.03 5.21
N ASN A 197 28.31 -6.67 4.06
CA ASN A 197 29.61 -6.92 3.44
C ASN A 197 30.30 -5.61 3.00
N LEU A 198 29.54 -4.63 2.51
CA LEU A 198 30.07 -3.34 2.07
C LEU A 198 30.43 -2.41 3.25
N TYR A 199 29.70 -2.50 4.36
CA TYR A 199 29.86 -1.62 5.53
C TYR A 199 30.56 -2.31 6.73
N THR A 200 31.51 -3.19 6.47
CA THR A 200 32.29 -3.89 7.52
C THR A 200 32.99 -2.96 8.53
N THR A 201 33.19 -1.69 8.17
CA THR A 201 33.86 -0.68 9.04
C THR A 201 32.93 -0.01 10.06
N HIS A 202 31.60 -0.12 9.91
CA HIS A 202 30.63 0.53 10.82
C HIS A 202 29.40 -0.35 11.06
N PRO A 203 29.51 -1.46 11.81
CA PRO A 203 28.40 -2.40 12.05
C PRO A 203 27.19 -1.77 12.79
N ASN A 204 27.38 -0.65 13.50
CA ASN A 204 26.33 0.01 14.26
C ASN A 204 25.35 0.84 13.40
N ASN A 205 25.66 1.10 12.13
CA ASN A 205 24.78 1.91 11.26
C ASN A 205 23.58 1.11 10.71
N PHE A 206 23.55 -0.21 10.90
CA PHE A 206 22.48 -1.07 10.43
C PHE A 206 21.53 -1.44 11.57
N ASN A 207 20.93 -0.42 12.19
CA ASN A 207 19.98 -0.59 13.29
C ASN A 207 18.62 -1.13 12.79
N ASN A 208 17.74 -1.51 13.72
CA ASN A 208 16.44 -2.08 13.41
C ASN A 208 15.50 -1.10 12.68
N GLU A 209 15.70 0.20 12.84
CA GLU A 209 14.94 1.24 12.12
C GLU A 209 15.28 1.22 10.62
N VAL A 210 16.57 1.19 10.27
CA VAL A 210 17.02 1.05 8.88
C VAL A 210 16.55 -0.26 8.27
N LYS A 211 16.63 -1.37 9.03
CA LYS A 211 16.10 -2.66 8.59
C LYS A 211 14.60 -2.62 8.33
N LEU A 212 13.84 -1.98 9.21
CA LEU A 212 12.40 -1.80 9.02
C LEU A 212 12.09 -1.02 7.75
N HIS A 213 12.76 0.11 7.53
CA HIS A 213 12.57 0.92 6.32
C HIS A 213 12.89 0.13 5.05
N LEU A 214 14.01 -0.58 5.03
CA LEU A 214 14.40 -1.38 3.87
C LEU A 214 13.40 -2.53 3.61
N LEU A 215 13.00 -3.24 4.66
CA LEU A 215 12.00 -4.32 4.56
C LEU A 215 10.66 -3.80 4.04
N SER A 216 10.19 -2.67 4.58
CA SER A 216 8.94 -2.05 4.14
C SER A 216 9.02 -1.57 2.68
N LEU A 217 10.17 -1.09 2.21
CA LEU A 217 10.38 -0.76 0.81
C LEU A 217 10.29 -2.01 -0.08
N CYS A 218 10.85 -3.14 0.35
CA CYS A 218 10.73 -4.41 -0.38
C CYS A 218 9.27 -4.86 -0.46
N PHE A 219 8.51 -4.80 0.63
CA PHE A 219 7.07 -5.11 0.62
C PHE A 219 6.27 -4.12 -0.22
N LYS A 220 6.55 -2.83 -0.08
CA LYS A 220 5.87 -1.78 -0.85
C LYS A 220 6.07 -1.95 -2.35
N SER A 221 7.31 -2.20 -2.79
CA SER A 221 7.62 -2.43 -4.20
C SER A 221 7.02 -3.73 -4.74
N TYR A 222 6.76 -4.70 -3.87
CA TYR A 222 6.17 -5.98 -4.24
C TYR A 222 4.65 -5.91 -4.34
N PHE A 223 3.96 -5.28 -3.38
CA PHE A 223 2.51 -5.22 -3.34
C PHE A 223 1.92 -4.04 -4.11
N PHE A 224 2.64 -2.93 -4.21
CA PHE A 224 2.13 -1.68 -4.75
C PHE A 224 2.98 -1.17 -5.91
N LYS A 225 2.32 -0.72 -6.97
CA LYS A 225 2.95 -0.11 -8.14
C LYS A 225 2.67 1.40 -8.15
N GLY A 226 3.60 2.14 -8.70
CA GLY A 226 3.48 3.59 -8.87
C GLY A 226 3.99 4.39 -7.67
N ILE A 227 4.63 5.49 -7.99
CA ILE A 227 5.15 6.46 -7.02
C ILE A 227 4.48 7.78 -7.36
N PHE A 228 3.60 8.27 -6.48
CA PHE A 228 3.14 9.64 -6.62
C PHE A 228 4.34 10.56 -6.37
N TYR A 229 4.93 11.08 -7.42
CA TYR A 229 5.92 12.13 -7.32
C TYR A 229 5.23 13.41 -6.79
N SER A 230 5.00 13.48 -5.49
CA SER A 230 4.92 14.78 -4.87
C SER A 230 6.28 15.46 -5.13
N ASN A 231 6.27 16.75 -5.47
CA ASN A 231 7.45 17.56 -5.83
C ASN A 231 8.56 17.59 -4.74
N ASN A 232 8.92 16.48 -4.17
CA ASN A 232 10.01 16.29 -3.23
C ASN A 232 11.38 16.14 -3.94
N LYS A 233 11.53 16.77 -5.12
CA LYS A 233 12.88 17.02 -5.70
C LYS A 233 13.83 17.64 -4.68
N ILE A 234 13.31 18.43 -3.73
CA ILE A 234 14.08 19.06 -2.66
C ILE A 234 14.62 18.00 -1.69
N VAL A 235 13.80 17.06 -1.24
CA VAL A 235 14.21 16.00 -0.30
C VAL A 235 15.16 15.01 -0.98
N THR A 236 14.83 14.58 -2.19
CA THR A 236 15.69 13.66 -2.96
C THR A 236 17.04 14.30 -3.27
N ASN A 237 17.08 15.58 -3.65
CA ASN A 237 18.32 16.30 -3.91
C ASN A 237 19.12 16.56 -2.61
N TYR A 238 18.44 16.80 -1.47
CA TYR A 238 19.10 16.94 -0.18
C TYR A 238 19.85 15.67 0.19
N TYR A 239 19.18 14.53 0.20
CA TYR A 239 19.82 13.25 0.50
C TYR A 239 20.88 12.84 -0.54
N LEU A 240 20.64 13.10 -1.83
CA LEU A 240 21.64 12.82 -2.88
C LEU A 240 22.87 13.70 -2.77
N ASN A 241 22.77 14.90 -2.22
CA ASN A 241 23.93 15.79 -2.05
C ASN A 241 24.79 15.44 -0.82
N GLU A 242 24.23 14.70 0.14
CA GLU A 242 24.99 14.22 1.31
C GLU A 242 25.82 12.95 1.03
N PHE A 243 25.53 12.24 -0.06
CA PHE A 243 26.36 11.10 -0.47
C PHE A 243 27.59 11.57 -1.24
N THR A 244 28.75 10.97 -0.94
CA THR A 244 29.96 11.16 -1.73
C THR A 244 29.72 10.73 -3.19
N SER A 245 30.43 11.32 -4.15
CA SER A 245 30.26 11.06 -5.58
C SER A 245 30.36 9.56 -5.93
N ASP A 246 31.24 8.83 -5.24
CA ASP A 246 31.46 7.40 -5.43
C ASP A 246 30.27 6.53 -4.96
N SER A 247 29.68 6.90 -3.82
CA SER A 247 28.47 6.24 -3.32
C SER A 247 27.25 6.53 -4.20
N ARG A 248 27.21 7.69 -4.82
CA ARG A 248 26.13 8.13 -5.72
C ARG A 248 26.10 7.32 -7.01
N GLU A 249 27.26 7.09 -7.63
CA GLU A 249 27.37 6.28 -8.85
C GLU A 249 27.00 4.82 -8.60
N LYS A 250 27.43 4.27 -7.47
CA LYS A 250 27.07 2.88 -7.06
C LYS A 250 25.56 2.76 -6.83
N LEU A 251 24.92 3.71 -6.13
CA LEU A 251 23.47 3.69 -5.90
C LEU A 251 22.67 3.78 -7.21
N ILE A 252 23.10 4.60 -8.16
CA ILE A 252 22.45 4.75 -9.48
C ILE A 252 22.57 3.47 -10.31
N LEU A 253 23.67 2.73 -10.19
CA LEU A 253 23.85 1.44 -10.87
C LEU A 253 22.93 0.33 -10.32
N TYR A 254 22.54 0.39 -9.04
CA TYR A 254 21.62 -0.58 -8.42
C TYR A 254 20.13 -0.25 -8.63
N ILE A 255 19.79 0.99 -9.01
CA ILE A 255 18.41 1.42 -9.24
C ILE A 255 17.98 1.31 -10.71
N LYS A 256 18.93 1.15 -11.64
CA LYS A 256 18.68 0.85 -13.06
C LYS A 256 18.51 -0.64 -13.31
#